data_3a69b8d1199829268b51776873bc845f
#
_entry.id   3a69b8d1199829268b51776873bc845f
#
_cell.length_a   1.000
_cell.length_b   1.000
_cell.length_c   1.000
_cell.angle_alpha   90.00
_cell.angle_beta   90.00
_cell.angle_gamma   90.00
#
_symmetry.space_group_name_H-M   'P 1'
#
loop_
_entity.id
_entity.type
_entity.pdbx_description
1 polymer ?
#
loop_
_entity_poly.entity_id
_entity_poly.type
_entity_poly.pdbx_seq_one_letter_code
_entity_poly.pdbx_strand_id
1 'polypeptide(L)'
;YAPIEYPAVASLEVTNALVQAAKEDGCTWHTGVVQSKDAFYGQHEPEAMPVGYELLNKWEAWKKMGCLASEMESAALFIVAGKLRVRAGACFLVMANQEREKLGLENPVVHDTNMAVRTAVDAVRNLIRCDKEKE
;
A
#
# COMPACT_ATOMS: atom_id res chain seq x y z
N TYR A 1 -6.48 -17.58 9.32
CA TYR A 1 -5.89 -17.87 8.01
C TYR A 1 -4.40 -18.15 8.10
N ALA A 2 -3.67 -17.47 8.97
CA ALA A 2 -2.23 -17.61 9.12
C ALA A 2 -1.79 -17.45 10.58
N PRO A 3 -0.62 -18.01 10.98
CA PRO A 3 0.00 -17.68 12.26
C PRO A 3 0.26 -16.17 12.35
N ILE A 4 0.25 -15.61 13.57
CA ILE A 4 0.43 -14.17 13.77
C ILE A 4 1.80 -13.67 13.31
N GLU A 5 2.80 -14.55 13.30
CA GLU A 5 4.16 -14.27 12.85
C GLU A 5 4.31 -14.28 11.32
N TYR A 6 3.29 -14.76 10.59
CA TYR A 6 3.33 -14.78 9.13
C TYR A 6 3.17 -13.35 8.58
N PRO A 7 4.15 -12.84 7.84
CA PRO A 7 4.11 -11.46 7.38
C PRO A 7 3.11 -11.28 6.23
N ALA A 8 2.38 -10.17 6.25
CA ALA A 8 1.54 -9.75 5.13
C ALA A 8 2.42 -9.06 4.07
N VAL A 9 2.93 -9.83 3.12
CA VAL A 9 3.86 -9.33 2.09
C VAL A 9 3.36 -9.60 0.69
N ALA A 10 3.63 -8.66 -0.21
CA ALA A 10 3.39 -8.83 -1.64
C ALA A 10 4.38 -9.83 -2.25
N SER A 11 3.99 -10.46 -3.36
CA SER A 11 4.91 -11.25 -4.18
C SER A 11 5.95 -10.34 -4.83
N LEU A 12 7.22 -10.69 -4.69
CA LEU A 12 8.33 -9.90 -5.27
C LEU A 12 8.19 -9.70 -6.78
N GLU A 13 7.78 -10.74 -7.49
CA GLU A 13 7.56 -10.67 -8.95
C GLU A 13 6.48 -9.64 -9.31
N VAL A 14 5.37 -9.60 -8.58
CA VAL A 14 4.29 -8.64 -8.81
C VAL A 14 4.75 -7.22 -8.46
N THR A 15 5.47 -7.06 -7.36
CA THR A 15 6.03 -5.75 -6.96
C THR A 15 6.99 -5.21 -8.04
N ASN A 16 7.87 -6.06 -8.56
CA ASN A 16 8.80 -5.66 -9.62
C ASN A 16 8.06 -5.31 -10.92
N ALA A 17 7.01 -6.04 -11.28
CA ALA A 17 6.18 -5.74 -12.45
C ALA A 17 5.45 -4.38 -12.30
N LEU A 18 4.94 -4.07 -11.10
CA LEU A 18 4.32 -2.78 -10.80
C LEU A 18 5.34 -1.63 -10.90
N VAL A 19 6.54 -1.81 -10.34
CA VAL A 19 7.62 -0.82 -10.43
C VAL A 19 8.02 -0.58 -11.89
N GLN A 20 8.14 -1.64 -12.69
CA GLN A 20 8.48 -1.52 -14.10
C GLN A 20 7.39 -0.76 -14.87
N ALA A 21 6.12 -1.13 -14.67
CA ALA A 21 5.00 -0.44 -15.30
C ALA A 21 4.93 1.05 -14.90
N ALA A 22 5.13 1.38 -13.62
CA ALA A 22 5.16 2.76 -13.16
C ALA A 22 6.27 3.59 -13.81
N LYS A 23 7.45 2.99 -14.04
CA LYS A 23 8.55 3.63 -14.78
C LYS A 23 8.19 3.89 -16.24
N GLU A 24 7.59 2.89 -16.90
CA GLU A 24 7.16 2.98 -18.30
C GLU A 24 6.05 4.02 -18.50
N ASP A 25 5.14 4.12 -17.53
CA ASP A 25 4.07 5.14 -17.51
C ASP A 25 4.57 6.54 -17.13
N GLY A 26 5.83 6.69 -16.70
CA GLY A 26 6.41 7.97 -16.31
C GLY A 26 5.87 8.53 -14.98
N CYS A 27 5.33 7.66 -14.12
CA CYS A 27 4.81 8.05 -12.81
C CYS A 27 5.92 8.34 -11.81
N THR A 28 5.66 9.23 -10.86
CA THR A 28 6.39 9.23 -9.60
C THR A 28 5.89 8.07 -8.75
N TRP A 29 6.79 7.22 -8.28
CA TRP A 29 6.45 6.02 -7.52
C TRP A 29 7.38 5.81 -6.33
N HIS A 30 6.87 5.11 -5.32
CA HIS A 30 7.62 4.69 -4.15
C HIS A 30 7.30 3.22 -3.85
N THR A 31 8.27 2.49 -3.33
CA THR A 31 8.11 1.09 -2.92
C THR A 31 8.57 0.93 -1.47
N GLY A 32 7.75 0.31 -0.65
CA GLY A 32 8.07 0.10 0.76
C GLY A 32 6.90 -0.47 1.54
N VAL A 33 7.02 -0.41 2.85
CA VAL A 33 5.99 -0.89 3.77
C VAL A 33 4.86 0.12 3.87
N VAL A 34 3.64 -0.38 3.85
CA VAL A 34 2.42 0.39 4.15
C VAL A 34 1.71 -0.19 5.36
N GLN A 35 0.98 0.63 6.07
CA GLN A 35 0.12 0.20 7.16
C GLN A 35 -1.26 -0.15 6.61
N SER A 36 -1.73 -1.38 6.82
CA SER A 36 -3.16 -1.70 6.67
C SER A 36 -3.86 -1.49 8.00
N LYS A 37 -4.70 -0.46 8.08
CA LYS A 37 -5.50 -0.17 9.28
C LYS A 37 -6.89 -0.78 9.16
N ASP A 38 -7.51 -1.05 10.29
CA ASP A 38 -8.87 -1.58 10.39
C ASP A 38 -9.94 -0.51 10.61
N ALA A 39 -9.54 0.71 11.03
CA ALA A 39 -10.46 1.78 11.32
C ALA A 39 -9.97 3.13 10.73
N PHE A 40 -10.77 3.69 9.82
CA PHE A 40 -10.46 4.98 9.19
C PHE A 40 -10.36 6.12 10.23
N TYR A 41 -11.37 6.27 11.07
CA TYR A 41 -11.40 7.33 12.08
C TYR A 41 -10.37 7.14 13.21
N GLY A 42 -9.89 5.91 13.43
CA GLY A 42 -8.79 5.66 14.35
C GLY A 42 -7.47 6.34 13.95
N GLN A 43 -7.32 6.68 12.66
CA GLN A 43 -6.18 7.47 12.17
C GLN A 43 -6.49 8.97 12.09
N HIS A 44 -7.67 9.34 11.66
CA HIS A 44 -8.01 10.74 11.35
C HIS A 44 -8.53 11.52 12.58
N GLU A 45 -9.18 10.82 13.50
CA GLU A 45 -9.75 11.39 14.73
C GLU A 45 -9.36 10.55 15.97
N PRO A 46 -8.06 10.23 16.17
CA PRO A 46 -7.65 9.31 17.23
C PRO A 46 -8.04 9.78 18.62
N GLU A 47 -8.11 11.11 18.86
CA GLU A 47 -8.48 11.69 20.14
C GLU A 47 -9.95 11.40 20.51
N ALA A 48 -10.81 11.15 19.51
CA ALA A 48 -12.20 10.76 19.74
C ALA A 48 -12.36 9.28 20.11
N MET A 49 -11.29 8.48 19.97
CA MET A 49 -11.32 7.05 20.24
C MET A 49 -10.98 6.74 21.70
N PRO A 50 -11.62 5.73 22.32
CA PRO A 50 -11.29 5.30 23.68
C PRO A 50 -9.81 4.93 23.89
N VAL A 51 -9.16 4.45 22.83
CA VAL A 51 -7.74 4.06 22.80
C VAL A 51 -6.86 5.07 22.06
N GLY A 52 -7.25 6.33 22.02
CA GLY A 52 -6.59 7.38 21.24
C GLY A 52 -5.09 7.50 21.52
N TYR A 53 -4.68 7.39 22.80
CA TYR A 53 -3.25 7.40 23.18
C TYR A 53 -2.44 6.28 22.52
N GLU A 54 -3.02 5.08 22.38
CA GLU A 54 -2.38 3.94 21.72
C GLU A 54 -2.25 4.19 20.23
N LEU A 55 -3.32 4.69 19.60
CA LEU A 55 -3.35 4.99 18.16
C LEU A 55 -2.30 6.06 17.79
N LEU A 56 -2.20 7.13 18.58
CA LEU A 56 -1.20 8.17 18.38
C LEU A 56 0.23 7.64 18.54
N ASN A 57 0.49 6.83 19.58
CA ASN A 57 1.80 6.22 19.77
C ASN A 57 2.18 5.25 18.64
N LYS A 58 1.22 4.44 18.15
CA LYS A 58 1.42 3.55 17.01
C LYS A 58 1.72 4.35 15.73
N TRP A 59 1.01 5.45 15.49
CA TRP A 59 1.25 6.31 14.34
C TRP A 59 2.69 6.84 14.32
N GLU A 60 3.19 7.33 15.44
CA GLU A 60 4.58 7.77 15.58
C GLU A 60 5.58 6.61 15.37
N ALA A 61 5.25 5.41 15.84
CA ALA A 61 6.08 4.24 15.63
C ALA A 61 6.16 3.86 14.14
N TRP A 62 5.04 3.85 13.42
CA TRP A 62 5.02 3.59 11.97
C TRP A 62 5.87 4.58 11.19
N LYS A 63 5.79 5.87 11.51
CA LYS A 63 6.63 6.90 10.89
C LYS A 63 8.12 6.64 11.15
N LYS A 64 8.49 6.35 12.39
CA LYS A 64 9.88 6.04 12.77
C LYS A 64 10.42 4.76 12.11
N MET A 65 9.55 3.80 11.83
CA MET A 65 9.88 2.57 11.09
C MET A 65 9.95 2.78 9.58
N GLY A 66 9.66 3.98 9.08
CA GLY A 66 9.70 4.29 7.65
C GLY A 66 8.50 3.76 6.85
N CYS A 67 7.35 3.57 7.50
CA CYS A 67 6.12 3.25 6.81
C CYS A 67 5.73 4.40 5.87
N LEU A 68 5.50 4.10 4.60
CA LEU A 68 5.33 5.11 3.55
C LEU A 68 3.91 5.64 3.43
N ALA A 69 2.92 4.80 3.70
CA ALA A 69 1.51 5.12 3.50
C ALA A 69 0.61 4.29 4.42
N SER A 70 -0.65 4.63 4.44
CA SER A 70 -1.70 3.92 5.16
C SER A 70 -2.87 3.63 4.23
N GLU A 71 -3.36 2.39 4.27
CA GLU A 71 -4.49 1.88 3.50
C GLU A 71 -5.29 0.89 4.34
N MET A 72 -6.22 0.11 3.80
CA MET A 72 -7.12 -0.71 4.61
C MET A 72 -7.29 -2.17 4.13
N GLU A 73 -6.67 -2.59 3.02
CA GLU A 73 -7.02 -3.85 2.34
C GLU A 73 -5.86 -4.80 2.11
N SER A 74 -4.64 -4.29 1.90
CA SER A 74 -3.55 -5.09 1.34
C SER A 74 -3.06 -6.20 2.26
N ALA A 75 -3.07 -6.00 3.56
CA ALA A 75 -2.66 -7.06 4.50
C ALA A 75 -3.59 -8.28 4.37
N ALA A 76 -4.91 -8.09 4.33
CA ALA A 76 -5.87 -9.17 4.14
C ALA A 76 -5.67 -9.87 2.79
N LEU A 77 -5.48 -9.08 1.72
CA LEU A 77 -5.20 -9.61 0.38
C LEU A 77 -3.96 -10.51 0.39
N PHE A 78 -2.86 -10.07 0.97
CA PHE A 78 -1.60 -10.83 0.95
C PHE A 78 -1.67 -12.10 1.80
N ILE A 79 -2.34 -12.07 2.95
CA ILE A 79 -2.56 -13.26 3.79
C ILE A 79 -3.40 -14.30 3.05
N VAL A 80 -4.49 -13.89 2.41
CA VAL A 80 -5.35 -14.81 1.64
C VAL A 80 -4.61 -15.37 0.43
N ALA A 81 -3.87 -14.52 -0.30
CA ALA A 81 -3.05 -14.96 -1.43
C ALA A 81 -1.98 -15.98 -1.00
N GLY A 82 -1.31 -15.76 0.13
CA GLY A 82 -0.35 -16.69 0.71
C GLY A 82 -0.98 -18.06 1.02
N LYS A 83 -2.16 -18.09 1.64
CA LYS A 83 -2.92 -19.33 1.89
C LYS A 83 -3.25 -20.06 0.58
N LEU A 84 -3.64 -19.32 -0.45
CA LEU A 84 -4.03 -19.88 -1.75
C LEU A 84 -2.82 -20.19 -2.64
N ARG A 85 -1.62 -19.82 -2.24
CA ARG A 85 -0.37 -19.95 -3.02
C ARG A 85 -0.47 -19.28 -4.40
N VAL A 86 -1.12 -18.11 -4.43
CA VAL A 86 -1.20 -17.26 -5.63
C VAL A 86 -0.38 -16.00 -5.44
N ARG A 87 0.06 -15.41 -6.55
CA ARG A 87 0.80 -14.15 -6.54
C ARG A 87 -0.16 -12.98 -6.31
N ALA A 88 0.25 -12.05 -5.45
CA ALA A 88 -0.48 -10.81 -5.20
C ALA A 88 0.48 -9.63 -5.03
N GLY A 89 0.01 -8.46 -5.37
CA GLY A 89 0.66 -7.17 -5.12
C GLY A 89 -0.39 -6.09 -5.03
N ALA A 90 0.01 -4.90 -4.62
CA ALA A 90 -0.88 -3.76 -4.53
C ALA A 90 -0.14 -2.48 -4.95
N CYS A 91 -0.87 -1.58 -5.59
CA CYS A 91 -0.44 -0.20 -5.81
C CYS A 91 -1.55 0.76 -5.40
N PHE A 92 -1.16 1.92 -4.95
CA PHE A 92 -2.07 2.89 -4.34
C PHE A 92 -1.82 4.27 -4.94
N LEU A 93 -2.90 5.02 -5.14
CA LEU A 93 -2.82 6.45 -5.35
C LEU A 93 -2.55 7.13 -4.00
N VAL A 94 -1.52 7.96 -3.94
CA VAL A 94 -1.34 8.86 -2.79
C VAL A 94 -2.35 9.99 -2.90
N MET A 95 -3.42 9.90 -2.12
CA MET A 95 -4.53 10.87 -2.18
C MET A 95 -4.18 12.18 -1.48
N ALA A 96 -3.54 12.12 -0.32
CA ALA A 96 -3.17 13.25 0.51
C ALA A 96 -2.04 12.85 1.48
N ASN A 97 -1.42 13.83 2.13
CA ASN A 97 -0.40 13.59 3.15
C ASN A 97 -0.78 14.25 4.47
N GLN A 98 -1.28 13.46 5.40
CA GLN A 98 -1.75 13.93 6.71
C GLN A 98 -0.67 14.65 7.53
N GLU A 99 0.60 14.27 7.38
CA GLU A 99 1.70 14.93 8.11
C GLU A 99 1.97 16.33 7.55
N ARG A 100 1.85 16.53 6.24
CA ARG A 100 1.93 17.87 5.62
C ARG A 100 0.81 18.77 6.11
N GLU A 101 -0.41 18.24 6.21
CA GLU A 101 -1.57 18.97 6.73
C GLU A 101 -1.35 19.44 8.17
N LYS A 102 -0.86 18.55 9.05
CA LYS A 102 -0.52 18.88 10.44
C LYS A 102 0.55 19.98 10.55
N LEU A 103 1.44 20.07 9.59
CA LEU A 103 2.49 21.10 9.50
C LEU A 103 2.02 22.40 8.83
N GLY A 104 0.76 22.47 8.41
CA GLY A 104 0.23 23.62 7.66
C GLY A 104 0.86 23.80 6.28
N LEU A 105 1.42 22.74 5.69
CA LEU A 105 2.00 22.73 4.36
C LEU A 105 0.93 22.44 3.32
N GLU A 106 1.19 22.86 2.08
CA GLU A 106 0.32 22.53 0.96
C GLU A 106 0.10 21.01 0.87
N ASN A 107 -1.16 20.61 0.84
CA ASN A 107 -1.57 19.20 0.82
C ASN A 107 -2.72 19.01 -0.19
N PRO A 108 -2.42 19.03 -1.51
CA PRO A 108 -3.44 18.80 -2.53
C PRO A 108 -4.04 17.41 -2.38
N VAL A 109 -5.38 17.34 -2.45
CA VAL A 109 -6.10 16.06 -2.42
C VAL A 109 -6.36 15.60 -3.86
N VAL A 110 -5.96 14.37 -4.17
CA VAL A 110 -6.07 13.76 -5.49
C VAL A 110 -6.98 12.55 -5.42
N HIS A 111 -7.97 12.47 -6.33
CA HIS A 111 -8.94 11.36 -6.39
C HIS A 111 -8.89 10.59 -7.71
N ASP A 112 -8.12 11.06 -8.70
CA ASP A 112 -8.03 10.39 -10.00
C ASP A 112 -7.13 9.16 -9.92
N THR A 113 -7.76 7.99 -9.91
CA THR A 113 -7.09 6.68 -9.86
C THR A 113 -6.68 6.12 -11.22
N ASN A 114 -6.94 6.81 -12.33
CA ASN A 114 -6.71 6.27 -13.67
C ASN A 114 -5.27 5.82 -13.89
N MET A 115 -4.29 6.59 -13.41
CA MET A 115 -2.89 6.21 -13.54
C MET A 115 -2.55 4.95 -12.74
N ALA A 116 -3.02 4.83 -11.50
CA ALA A 116 -2.79 3.63 -10.67
C ALA A 116 -3.43 2.39 -11.30
N VAL A 117 -4.65 2.52 -11.85
CA VAL A 117 -5.33 1.44 -12.56
C VAL A 117 -4.56 1.03 -13.82
N ARG A 118 -4.09 1.98 -14.61
CA ARG A 118 -3.28 1.73 -15.81
C ARG A 118 -2.01 0.98 -15.46
N THR A 119 -1.24 1.48 -14.48
CA THR A 119 -0.01 0.84 -14.00
C THR A 119 -0.27 -0.60 -13.54
N ALA A 120 -1.36 -0.86 -12.81
CA ALA A 120 -1.73 -2.21 -12.39
C ALA A 120 -2.03 -3.13 -13.58
N VAL A 121 -2.77 -2.64 -14.59
CA VAL A 121 -3.09 -3.40 -15.81
C VAL A 121 -1.82 -3.72 -16.60
N ASP A 122 -0.93 -2.77 -16.77
CA ASP A 122 0.32 -2.96 -17.51
C ASP A 122 1.29 -3.87 -16.75
N ALA A 123 1.32 -3.84 -15.42
CA ALA A 123 2.05 -4.81 -14.63
C ALA A 123 1.54 -6.25 -14.83
N VAL A 124 0.23 -6.46 -14.87
CA VAL A 124 -0.36 -7.79 -15.17
C VAL A 124 0.02 -8.26 -16.58
N ARG A 125 -0.03 -7.36 -17.57
CA ARG A 125 0.41 -7.67 -18.94
C ARG A 125 1.87 -8.08 -19.02
N ASN A 126 2.75 -7.40 -18.25
CA ASN A 126 4.16 -7.73 -18.16
C ASN A 126 4.37 -9.11 -17.52
N LEU A 127 3.66 -9.42 -16.44
CA LEU A 127 3.70 -10.74 -15.80
C LEU A 127 3.28 -11.87 -16.76
N ILE A 128 2.18 -11.68 -17.50
CA ILE A 128 1.71 -12.67 -18.49
C ILE A 128 2.76 -12.92 -19.58
N ARG A 129 3.45 -11.88 -20.03
CA ARG A 129 4.54 -12.03 -21.03
C ARG A 129 5.70 -12.83 -20.44
N CYS A 130 6.17 -12.46 -19.24
CA CYS A 130 7.26 -13.17 -18.57
C CYS A 130 6.92 -14.64 -18.27
N ASP A 131 5.68 -14.96 -17.94
CA ASP A 131 5.28 -16.34 -17.68
C ASP A 131 5.32 -17.19 -18.97
N LYS A 132 4.87 -16.63 -20.10
CA LYS A 132 4.93 -17.32 -21.42
C LYS A 132 6.34 -17.55 -21.92
N GLU A 133 7.30 -16.72 -21.53
CA GLU A 133 8.71 -16.89 -21.91
C GLU A 133 9.42 -18.00 -21.10
N LYS A 134 8.81 -18.45 -19.98
CA LYS A 134 9.33 -19.53 -19.14
C LYS A 134 8.79 -20.91 -19.51
N GLU A 135 7.75 -20.98 -20.36
CA GLU A 135 7.15 -22.22 -20.90
C GLU A 135 7.92 -22.73 -22.13
#